data_65c22ee7f94ef6fd4a55cc8e2939a797
#
_entry.id   65c22ee7f94ef6fd4a55cc8e2939a797
#
_cell.length_a   1.000
_cell.length_b   1.000
_cell.length_c   1.000
_cell.angle_alpha   90.00
_cell.angle_beta   90.00
_cell.angle_gamma   90.00
#
_symmetry.space_group_name_H-M   'P 1'
#
loop_
_entity.id
_entity.type
_entity.pdbx_description
1 polymer ?
#
loop_
_entity_poly.entity_id
_entity_poly.type
_entity_poly.pdbx_seq_one_letter_code
_entity_poly.pdbx_strand_id
1 'polypeptide(L)'
;MKIATKATLVAAMALSSVAALSAFAADPTSITGWVVDSKCGATHAKSPDPDCVAKCIKGGAKPVFVDADNKIWSIDDPDAVKNHYGHHVTVMATVDADNNSVHITKVTMLPDQGK
;
A
#
# COMPACT_ATOMS: atom_id res chain seq x y z
N MET A 1 -63.90 -28.30 -32.62
CA MET A 1 -62.47 -28.52 -32.47
C MET A 1 -61.84 -27.46 -31.67
N LYS A 2 -61.25 -27.88 -30.67
CA LYS A 2 -60.63 -26.95 -29.82
C LYS A 2 -59.18 -26.99 -30.06
N ILE A 3 -58.58 -25.89 -30.28
CA ILE A 3 -57.11 -25.75 -30.33
C ILE A 3 -56.69 -25.08 -29.09
N ALA A 4 -56.02 -25.82 -28.28
CA ALA A 4 -55.42 -25.25 -27.10
C ALA A 4 -54.09 -24.60 -27.49
N THR A 5 -54.16 -23.34 -27.54
CA THR A 5 -52.94 -22.60 -27.73
C THR A 5 -52.20 -22.53 -26.42
N LYS A 6 -51.16 -23.28 -26.35
CA LYS A 6 -50.29 -23.17 -25.20
C LYS A 6 -49.39 -21.98 -25.39
N ALA A 7 -49.67 -20.98 -24.64
CA ALA A 7 -48.76 -19.86 -24.54
C ALA A 7 -47.56 -20.32 -23.73
N THR A 8 -46.49 -20.43 -24.41
CA THR A 8 -45.22 -20.73 -23.74
C THR A 8 -44.70 -19.43 -23.16
N LEU A 9 -44.83 -19.32 -21.87
CA LEU A 9 -44.16 -18.24 -21.17
C LEU A 9 -42.68 -18.53 -21.15
N VAL A 10 -41.96 -17.81 -21.93
CA VAL A 10 -40.53 -17.79 -21.80
C VAL A 10 -40.20 -16.79 -20.69
N ALA A 11 -39.94 -17.32 -19.57
CA ALA A 11 -39.36 -16.51 -18.48
C ALA A 11 -37.96 -16.12 -18.87
N ALA A 12 -37.79 -14.92 -19.30
CA ALA A 12 -36.47 -14.35 -19.49
C ALA A 12 -35.90 -14.13 -18.12
N MET A 13 -35.05 -15.03 -17.74
CA MET A 13 -34.20 -14.80 -16.57
C MET A 13 -33.18 -13.73 -16.92
N ALA A 14 -33.44 -12.54 -16.50
CA ALA A 14 -32.46 -11.50 -16.52
C ALA A 14 -31.44 -11.85 -15.44
N LEU A 15 -30.35 -12.43 -15.85
CA LEU A 15 -29.18 -12.56 -15.00
C LEU A 15 -28.59 -11.17 -14.84
N SER A 16 -29.01 -10.50 -13.82
CA SER A 16 -28.27 -9.35 -13.38
C SER A 16 -26.95 -9.86 -12.79
N SER A 17 -25.96 -9.92 -13.61
CA SER A 17 -24.62 -10.09 -13.10
C SER A 17 -24.24 -8.82 -12.37
N VAL A 18 -24.38 -8.85 -11.08
CA VAL A 18 -23.80 -7.84 -10.24
C VAL A 18 -22.29 -8.06 -10.32
N ALA A 19 -21.66 -7.33 -11.20
CA ALA A 19 -20.22 -7.24 -11.16
C ALA A 19 -19.87 -6.55 -9.86
N ALA A 20 -19.45 -7.32 -8.90
CA ALA A 20 -18.91 -6.77 -7.69
C ALA A 20 -17.65 -6.00 -8.07
N LEU A 21 -17.76 -4.69 -8.08
CA LEU A 21 -16.61 -3.83 -8.28
C LEU A 21 -15.82 -3.79 -6.99
N SER A 22 -15.08 -4.83 -6.73
CA SER A 22 -14.07 -4.80 -5.71
C SER A 22 -12.74 -4.33 -6.27
N ALA A 23 -12.78 -3.54 -7.33
CA ALA A 23 -11.59 -3.07 -8.02
C ALA A 23 -10.69 -2.17 -7.17
N PHE A 24 -11.13 -1.78 -5.98
CA PHE A 24 -10.38 -0.89 -5.10
C PHE A 24 -9.81 -1.55 -3.87
N ALA A 25 -10.07 -2.81 -3.69
CA ALA A 25 -9.53 -3.54 -2.56
C ALA A 25 -8.33 -4.36 -3.02
N ALA A 26 -7.23 -3.68 -3.30
CA ALA A 26 -5.96 -4.37 -3.22
C ALA A 26 -5.79 -4.79 -1.76
N ASP A 27 -5.68 -6.07 -1.50
CA ASP A 27 -5.47 -6.55 -0.14
C ASP A 27 -4.16 -6.00 0.41
N PRO A 28 -4.13 -5.54 1.67
CA PRO A 28 -2.87 -5.13 2.29
C PRO A 28 -1.86 -6.26 2.24
N THR A 29 -0.65 -5.91 1.91
CA THR A 29 0.47 -6.86 1.87
C THR A 29 1.52 -6.45 2.89
N SER A 30 2.28 -7.43 3.37
CA SER A 30 3.36 -7.20 4.31
C SER A 30 4.65 -6.92 3.57
N ILE A 31 5.26 -5.78 3.84
CA ILE A 31 6.50 -5.35 3.19
C ILE A 31 7.51 -4.96 4.25
N THR A 32 8.71 -5.49 4.14
CA THR A 32 9.81 -5.14 5.04
C THR A 32 10.74 -4.14 4.36
N GLY A 33 11.14 -3.12 5.10
CA GLY A 33 12.03 -2.09 4.59
C GLY A 33 12.32 -1.01 5.62
N TRP A 34 12.68 0.15 5.13
CA TRP A 34 13.15 1.27 5.93
C TRP A 34 12.31 2.51 5.67
N VAL A 35 12.03 3.26 6.73
CA VAL A 35 11.41 4.59 6.61
C VAL A 35 12.54 5.60 6.56
N VAL A 36 12.68 6.26 5.43
CA VAL A 36 13.74 7.25 5.21
C VAL A 36 13.15 8.54 4.67
N ASP A 37 13.99 9.53 4.46
CA ASP A 37 13.55 10.79 3.87
C ASP A 37 13.74 10.80 2.35
N SER A 38 12.98 11.63 1.67
CA SER A 38 13.01 11.70 0.21
C SER A 38 14.31 12.29 -0.36
N LYS A 39 15.08 13.00 0.45
CA LYS A 39 16.35 13.58 0.01
C LYS A 39 17.43 12.53 -0.17
N CYS A 40 17.59 11.66 0.80
CA CYS A 40 18.62 10.63 0.76
C CYS A 40 18.12 9.33 0.13
N GLY A 41 16.80 9.08 0.25
CA GLY A 41 16.17 7.94 -0.40
C GLY A 41 16.91 6.63 -0.15
N ALA A 42 17.16 5.88 -1.22
CA ALA A 42 17.80 4.57 -1.14
C ALA A 42 19.29 4.63 -0.80
N THR A 43 19.93 5.80 -0.82
CA THR A 43 21.37 5.93 -0.58
C THR A 43 21.79 5.44 0.79
N HIS A 44 20.95 5.67 1.79
CA HIS A 44 21.21 5.25 3.17
C HIS A 44 20.16 4.30 3.71
N ALA A 45 19.40 3.65 2.81
CA ALA A 45 18.23 2.89 3.22
C ALA A 45 18.53 1.75 4.17
N LYS A 46 19.68 1.09 4.00
CA LYS A 46 20.00 -0.12 4.79
C LYS A 46 20.56 0.17 6.17
N SER A 47 20.94 1.40 6.42
CA SER A 47 21.49 1.80 7.72
C SER A 47 21.32 3.30 7.93
N PRO A 48 20.09 3.79 7.88
CA PRO A 48 19.84 5.21 8.03
C PRO A 48 20.09 5.64 9.48
N ASP A 49 20.51 6.88 9.65
CA ASP A 49 20.57 7.52 10.95
C ASP A 49 19.19 8.12 11.25
N PRO A 50 18.48 7.64 12.29
CA PRO A 50 17.15 8.17 12.60
C PRO A 50 17.14 9.68 12.85
N ASP A 51 18.17 10.22 13.49
CA ASP A 51 18.23 11.66 13.75
C ASP A 51 18.41 12.45 12.46
N CYS A 52 19.21 11.93 11.54
CA CYS A 52 19.40 12.56 10.23
C CYS A 52 18.10 12.54 9.41
N VAL A 53 17.42 11.42 9.38
CA VAL A 53 16.13 11.30 8.68
C VAL A 53 15.11 12.27 9.27
N ALA A 54 14.99 12.33 10.58
CA ALA A 54 14.07 13.24 11.24
C ALA A 54 14.39 14.70 10.94
N LYS A 55 15.66 15.08 10.93
CA LYS A 55 16.09 16.43 10.56
C LYS A 55 15.72 16.79 9.14
N CYS A 56 15.93 15.89 8.19
CA CYS A 56 15.60 16.13 6.79
C CYS A 56 14.09 16.31 6.62
N ILE A 57 13.29 15.52 7.32
CA ILE A 57 11.84 15.64 7.26
C ILE A 57 11.37 16.96 7.88
N LYS A 58 11.95 17.37 9.00
CA LYS A 58 11.67 18.68 9.59
C LYS A 58 12.03 19.83 8.65
N GLY A 59 13.06 19.64 7.84
CA GLY A 59 13.50 20.63 6.86
C GLY A 59 12.69 20.65 5.57
N GLY A 60 11.65 19.83 5.45
CA GLY A 60 10.75 19.84 4.31
C GLY A 60 10.81 18.59 3.43
N ALA A 61 11.70 17.64 3.69
CA ALA A 61 11.69 16.36 3.00
C ALA A 61 10.48 15.53 3.43
N LYS A 62 10.06 14.61 2.58
CA LYS A 62 8.93 13.74 2.88
C LYS A 62 9.43 12.37 3.32
N PRO A 63 8.75 11.71 4.26
CA PRO A 63 9.07 10.33 4.55
C PRO A 63 8.72 9.45 3.35
N VAL A 64 9.60 8.50 3.05
CA VAL A 64 9.39 7.49 2.01
C VAL A 64 9.75 6.13 2.57
N PHE A 65 9.25 5.09 1.94
CA PHE A 65 9.53 3.71 2.31
C PHE A 65 10.44 3.09 1.25
N VAL A 66 11.53 2.46 1.70
CA VAL A 66 12.44 1.76 0.80
C VAL A 66 12.41 0.29 1.14
N ASP A 67 12.04 -0.54 0.18
CA ASP A 67 11.93 -1.98 0.37
C ASP A 67 13.28 -2.70 0.23
N ALA A 68 13.26 -4.02 0.36
CA ALA A 68 14.47 -4.84 0.29
C ALA A 68 15.15 -4.79 -1.10
N ASP A 69 14.41 -4.44 -2.12
CA ASP A 69 14.93 -4.29 -3.49
C ASP A 69 15.43 -2.88 -3.79
N ASN A 70 15.53 -2.04 -2.77
CA ASN A 70 15.89 -0.62 -2.87
C ASN A 70 14.88 0.21 -3.69
N LYS A 71 13.68 -0.27 -3.84
CA LYS A 71 12.63 0.50 -4.49
C LYS A 71 12.07 1.51 -3.51
N ILE A 72 11.95 2.75 -3.98
CA ILE A 72 11.41 3.86 -3.18
C ILE A 72 9.92 3.98 -3.42
N TRP A 73 9.16 3.96 -2.34
CA TRP A 73 7.72 4.11 -2.36
C TRP A 73 7.34 5.39 -1.64
N SER A 74 6.51 6.20 -2.29
CA SER A 74 5.88 7.34 -1.61
C SER A 74 4.89 6.83 -0.58
N ILE A 75 4.80 7.52 0.55
CA ILE A 75 3.84 7.18 1.60
C ILE A 75 2.71 8.21 1.51
N ASP A 76 1.50 7.76 1.23
CA ASP A 76 0.36 8.67 1.06
C ASP A 76 -0.12 9.26 2.39
N ASP A 77 0.11 8.55 3.50
CA ASP A 77 -0.19 9.03 4.84
C ASP A 77 1.09 9.08 5.68
N PRO A 78 1.83 10.19 5.66
CA PRO A 78 3.09 10.30 6.40
C PRO A 78 2.93 10.12 7.92
N ASP A 79 1.76 10.43 8.46
CA ASP A 79 1.52 10.28 9.89
C ASP A 79 1.63 8.84 10.36
N ALA A 80 1.39 7.89 9.47
CA ALA A 80 1.51 6.47 9.80
C ALA A 80 2.93 6.08 10.24
N VAL A 81 3.94 6.82 9.82
CA VAL A 81 5.35 6.51 10.07
C VAL A 81 6.08 7.57 10.90
N LYS A 82 5.39 8.54 11.44
CA LYS A 82 6.01 9.69 12.12
C LYS A 82 6.89 9.30 13.31
N ASN A 83 6.66 8.15 13.92
CA ASN A 83 7.45 7.67 15.04
C ASN A 83 8.48 6.61 14.62
N HIS A 84 8.69 6.43 13.32
CA HIS A 84 9.51 5.35 12.79
C HIS A 84 10.59 5.81 11.81
N TYR A 85 10.94 7.08 11.85
CA TYR A 85 11.95 7.64 10.95
C TYR A 85 13.30 6.94 11.15
N GLY A 86 13.88 6.44 10.07
CA GLY A 86 15.15 5.75 10.10
C GLY A 86 15.10 4.33 10.64
N HIS A 87 13.91 3.79 10.89
CA HIS A 87 13.76 2.48 11.48
C HIS A 87 13.54 1.39 10.43
N HIS A 88 14.02 0.20 10.73
CA HIS A 88 13.74 -1.00 9.96
C HIS A 88 12.41 -1.58 10.45
N VAL A 89 11.45 -1.70 9.55
CA VAL A 89 10.07 -2.03 9.90
C VAL A 89 9.47 -3.01 8.90
N THR A 90 8.44 -3.72 9.36
CA THR A 90 7.51 -4.41 8.49
C THR A 90 6.20 -3.62 8.50
N VAL A 91 5.70 -3.28 7.34
CA VAL A 91 4.46 -2.55 7.21
C VAL A 91 3.40 -3.40 6.54
N MET A 92 2.17 -3.25 6.99
CA MET A 92 1.00 -3.71 6.24
C MET A 92 0.55 -2.54 5.38
N ALA A 93 0.59 -2.73 4.07
CA ALA A 93 0.32 -1.63 3.15
C ALA A 93 -0.42 -2.08 1.92
N THR A 94 -1.26 -1.21 1.43
CA THR A 94 -1.86 -1.35 0.10
C THR A 94 -0.94 -0.67 -0.90
N VAL A 95 -0.52 -1.42 -1.91
CA VAL A 95 0.45 -0.95 -2.89
C VAL A 95 -0.27 -0.39 -4.11
N ASP A 96 0.08 0.83 -4.49
CA ASP A 96 -0.29 1.43 -5.76
C ASP A 96 0.94 1.48 -6.66
N ALA A 97 1.10 0.46 -7.49
CA ALA A 97 2.28 0.33 -8.33
C ALA A 97 2.35 1.39 -9.43
N ASP A 98 1.20 1.88 -9.89
CA ASP A 98 1.16 2.89 -10.94
C ASP A 98 1.72 4.23 -10.47
N ASN A 99 1.54 4.55 -9.20
CA ASN A 99 2.01 5.80 -8.59
C ASN A 99 3.24 5.61 -7.72
N ASN A 100 3.79 4.40 -7.65
CA ASN A 100 4.90 4.06 -6.74
C ASN A 100 4.62 4.52 -5.31
N SER A 101 3.41 4.23 -4.84
CA SER A 101 2.91 4.71 -3.56
C SER A 101 2.41 3.55 -2.71
N VAL A 102 2.48 3.72 -1.41
CA VAL A 102 1.92 2.75 -0.45
C VAL A 102 1.03 3.49 0.55
N HIS A 103 -0.07 2.84 0.90
CA HIS A 103 -0.93 3.27 1.99
C HIS A 103 -0.69 2.33 3.18
N ILE A 104 -0.05 2.83 4.21
CA ILE A 104 0.37 2.03 5.36
C ILE A 104 -0.72 2.02 6.41
N THR A 105 -1.15 0.82 6.80
CA THR A 105 -2.18 0.64 7.82
C THR A 105 -1.63 0.16 9.15
N LYS A 106 -0.44 -0.46 9.15
CA LYS A 106 0.20 -0.95 10.36
C LYS A 106 1.71 -0.96 10.19
N VAL A 107 2.43 -0.59 11.25
CA VAL A 107 3.89 -0.61 11.29
C VAL A 107 4.34 -1.48 12.46
N THR A 108 5.24 -2.41 12.19
CA THR A 108 5.85 -3.26 13.22
C THR A 108 7.36 -3.06 13.20
N MET A 109 7.92 -2.67 14.34
CA MET A 109 9.36 -2.52 14.47
C MET A 109 10.05 -3.88 14.42
N LEU A 110 11.13 -3.96 13.67
CA LEU A 110 11.96 -5.16 13.66
C LEU A 110 13.07 -5.06 14.71
N PRO A 111 13.50 -6.20 15.29
CA PRO A 111 14.60 -6.20 16.25
C PRO A 111 15.93 -5.79 15.63
N ASP A 112 16.13 -6.07 14.35
CA ASP A 112 17.33 -5.67 13.62
C ASP A 112 17.15 -4.28 13.02
N GLN A 113 17.89 -3.32 13.55
CA GLN A 113 17.85 -1.93 13.10
C GLN A 113 19.06 -1.54 12.26
N GLY A 114 19.66 -2.50 11.56
CA GLY A 114 20.74 -2.22 10.62
C GLY A 114 22.11 -2.07 11.26
N LYS A 115 22.28 -2.61 12.41
CA LYS A 115 23.57 -2.62 13.08
C LYS A 115 24.29 -3.96 12.91
#